data_0a2874eac1bd821f7947a5c61065bac6
#
_entry.id   0a2874eac1bd821f7947a5c61065bac6
#
_cell.length_a   1.000
_cell.length_b   1.000
_cell.length_c   1.000
_cell.angle_alpha   90.00
_cell.angle_beta   90.00
_cell.angle_gamma   90.00
#
_symmetry.space_group_name_H-M   'P 1'
#
loop_
_entity.id
_entity.type
_entity.pdbx_description
1 polymer ?
#
loop_
_entity_poly.entity_id
_entity_poly.type
_entity_poly.pdbx_seq_one_letter_code
_entity_poly.pdbx_strand_id
1 'polypeptide(L)'
;MTRQNKKRGYDYSLLAVVFLLVIIGLVILYSTSAYNGQVKFHDRFYYLKKQAFATALGLALMFFMANIDYHIWQKFAVPAYITALMLSVAVLLVGDEYNGSKRWLSFGPLSFQPSEFAKIAVILFLACVITKNVRKMKQMRYLLFVMLLILPIVGLVGASNLSTAIIILGIGAVLVFVASPKYAQFVWLCVSGAGFMGIFLALESYR
;
A
#
# COMPACT_ATOMS: atom_id res chain seq x y z
N MET A 1 16.80 18.65 -32.04
CA MET A 1 16.21 17.56 -31.22
C MET A 1 14.77 17.91 -30.92
N THR A 2 13.85 17.37 -31.70
CA THR A 2 12.41 17.64 -31.64
C THR A 2 11.85 16.96 -30.38
N ARG A 3 11.41 17.75 -29.41
CA ARG A 3 10.60 17.27 -28.28
C ARG A 3 9.30 16.69 -28.87
N GLN A 4 9.25 15.39 -29.02
CA GLN A 4 7.97 14.71 -29.26
C GLN A 4 7.05 15.00 -28.09
N ASN A 5 6.03 15.79 -28.35
CA ASN A 5 4.93 16.07 -27.44
C ASN A 5 4.12 14.76 -27.29
N LYS A 6 4.61 13.84 -26.45
CA LYS A 6 3.95 12.56 -26.17
C LYS A 6 2.64 12.92 -25.47
N LYS A 7 1.52 12.86 -26.21
CA LYS A 7 0.18 13.04 -25.65
C LYS A 7 0.09 12.17 -24.41
N ARG A 8 -0.12 12.80 -23.25
CA ARG A 8 -0.40 12.09 -21.99
C ARG A 8 -1.74 11.38 -22.16
N GLY A 9 -1.73 10.13 -22.58
CA GLY A 9 -2.90 9.27 -22.63
C GLY A 9 -3.00 8.49 -21.34
N TYR A 10 -4.21 8.31 -20.81
CA TYR A 10 -4.46 7.38 -19.73
C TYR A 10 -4.37 5.94 -20.25
N ASP A 11 -3.93 5.04 -19.40
CA ASP A 11 -4.08 3.61 -19.66
C ASP A 11 -5.55 3.22 -19.37
N TYR A 12 -6.32 3.13 -20.44
CA TYR A 12 -7.76 2.82 -20.36
C TYR A 12 -7.99 1.40 -19.81
N SER A 13 -7.07 0.46 -20.04
CA SER A 13 -7.19 -0.89 -19.50
C SER A 13 -7.05 -0.89 -17.98
N LEU A 14 -6.08 -0.14 -17.46
CA LEU A 14 -5.90 0.04 -16.02
C LEU A 14 -7.13 0.73 -15.41
N LEU A 15 -7.63 1.80 -16.04
CA LEU A 15 -8.84 2.49 -15.57
C LEU A 15 -10.05 1.55 -15.54
N ALA A 16 -10.25 0.75 -16.58
CA ALA A 16 -11.37 -0.21 -16.63
C ALA A 16 -11.30 -1.21 -15.48
N VAL A 17 -10.10 -1.74 -15.18
CA VAL A 17 -9.90 -2.66 -14.04
C VAL A 17 -10.20 -1.96 -12.71
N VAL A 18 -9.73 -0.72 -12.52
CA VAL A 18 -10.02 0.04 -11.29
C VAL A 18 -11.51 0.26 -11.12
N PHE A 19 -12.23 0.70 -12.16
CA PHE A 19 -13.68 0.89 -12.08
C PHE A 19 -14.42 -0.42 -11.81
N LEU A 20 -14.03 -1.52 -12.45
CA LEU A 20 -14.61 -2.84 -12.21
C LEU A 20 -14.46 -3.26 -10.75
N LEU A 21 -13.24 -3.14 -10.19
CA LEU A 21 -12.97 -3.47 -8.79
C LEU A 21 -13.76 -2.58 -7.82
N VAL A 22 -13.89 -1.30 -8.12
CA VAL A 22 -14.68 -0.35 -7.32
C VAL A 22 -16.15 -0.77 -7.31
N ILE A 23 -16.73 -1.06 -8.48
CA ILE A 23 -18.15 -1.48 -8.59
C ILE A 23 -18.38 -2.78 -7.82
N ILE A 24 -17.53 -3.79 -8.02
CA ILE A 24 -17.61 -5.06 -7.29
C ILE A 24 -17.49 -4.81 -5.77
N GLY A 25 -16.55 -3.98 -5.35
CA GLY A 25 -16.37 -3.64 -3.94
C GLY A 25 -17.60 -2.98 -3.31
N LEU A 26 -18.25 -2.04 -4.01
CA LEU A 26 -19.49 -1.39 -3.54
C LEU A 26 -20.66 -2.38 -3.46
N VAL A 27 -20.78 -3.29 -4.43
CA VAL A 27 -21.84 -4.34 -4.43
C VAL A 27 -21.65 -5.28 -3.24
N ILE A 28 -20.41 -5.77 -3.02
CA ILE A 28 -20.10 -6.66 -1.89
C ILE A 28 -20.34 -5.93 -0.57
N LEU A 29 -19.89 -4.67 -0.45
CA LEU A 29 -20.12 -3.87 0.75
C LEU A 29 -21.62 -3.74 1.05
N TYR A 30 -22.44 -3.41 0.07
CA TYR A 30 -23.88 -3.33 0.26
C TYR A 30 -24.46 -4.67 0.74
N SER A 31 -24.09 -5.77 0.08
CA SER A 31 -24.58 -7.10 0.44
C SER A 31 -24.26 -7.49 1.89
N THR A 32 -23.04 -7.18 2.35
CA THR A 32 -22.56 -7.57 3.69
C THR A 32 -22.99 -6.60 4.80
N SER A 33 -23.23 -5.32 4.48
CA SER A 33 -23.47 -4.29 5.49
C SER A 33 -24.92 -3.79 5.57
N ALA A 34 -25.81 -4.18 4.62
CA ALA A 34 -27.19 -3.70 4.58
C ALA A 34 -27.97 -4.04 5.84
N TYR A 35 -27.84 -5.26 6.38
CA TYR A 35 -28.47 -5.68 7.62
C TYR A 35 -28.01 -4.84 8.83
N ASN A 36 -26.68 -4.67 8.98
CA ASN A 36 -26.12 -3.88 10.06
C ASN A 36 -26.50 -2.39 9.95
N GLY A 37 -26.60 -1.86 8.73
CA GLY A 37 -27.09 -0.51 8.48
C GLY A 37 -28.53 -0.31 8.93
N GLN A 38 -29.39 -1.29 8.58
CA GLN A 38 -30.80 -1.26 9.00
C GLN A 38 -30.97 -1.32 10.52
N VAL A 39 -30.20 -2.19 11.18
CA VAL A 39 -30.33 -2.39 12.65
C VAL A 39 -29.78 -1.21 13.43
N LYS A 40 -28.62 -0.67 13.04
CA LYS A 40 -27.91 0.39 13.81
C LYS A 40 -28.35 1.81 13.46
N PHE A 41 -28.73 2.06 12.20
CA PHE A 41 -28.97 3.40 11.66
C PHE A 41 -30.34 3.57 11.00
N HIS A 42 -31.15 2.52 11.01
CA HIS A 42 -32.47 2.47 10.32
C HIS A 42 -32.41 2.80 8.82
N ASP A 43 -31.21 2.64 8.19
CA ASP A 43 -30.97 2.87 6.77
C ASP A 43 -30.06 1.79 6.19
N ARG A 44 -30.60 0.95 5.31
CA ARG A 44 -29.85 -0.12 4.62
C ARG A 44 -28.70 0.40 3.76
N PHE A 45 -28.80 1.63 3.28
CA PHE A 45 -27.81 2.26 2.42
C PHE A 45 -26.78 3.10 3.17
N TYR A 46 -26.83 3.16 4.49
CA TYR A 46 -25.97 4.01 5.30
C TYR A 46 -24.47 3.83 4.98
N TYR A 47 -23.99 2.59 5.01
CA TYR A 47 -22.60 2.29 4.72
C TYR A 47 -22.27 2.51 3.23
N LEU A 48 -23.19 2.13 2.33
CA LEU A 48 -23.02 2.35 0.90
C LEU A 48 -22.89 3.83 0.55
N LYS A 49 -23.72 4.70 1.11
CA LYS A 49 -23.66 6.15 0.90
C LYS A 49 -22.32 6.72 1.33
N LYS A 50 -21.84 6.34 2.52
CA LYS A 50 -20.51 6.76 3.02
C LYS A 50 -19.38 6.29 2.10
N GLN A 51 -19.41 5.02 1.69
CA GLN A 51 -18.39 4.47 0.83
C GLN A 51 -18.45 5.06 -0.59
N ALA A 52 -19.63 5.26 -1.14
CA ALA A 52 -19.79 5.89 -2.45
C ALA A 52 -19.22 7.32 -2.48
N PHE A 53 -19.48 8.11 -1.42
CA PHE A 53 -18.88 9.44 -1.26
C PHE A 53 -17.34 9.37 -1.19
N ALA A 54 -16.79 8.49 -0.34
CA ALA A 54 -15.35 8.29 -0.23
C ALA A 54 -14.74 7.82 -1.56
N THR A 55 -15.43 6.92 -2.27
CA THR A 55 -15.03 6.44 -3.59
C THR A 55 -15.01 7.57 -4.64
N ALA A 56 -16.07 8.39 -4.69
CA ALA A 56 -16.11 9.53 -5.60
C ALA A 56 -14.96 10.51 -5.34
N LEU A 57 -14.68 10.80 -4.07
CA LEU A 57 -13.52 11.63 -3.68
C LEU A 57 -12.20 10.97 -4.08
N GLY A 58 -12.06 9.66 -3.85
CA GLY A 58 -10.86 8.89 -4.24
C GLY A 58 -10.63 8.89 -5.74
N LEU A 59 -11.67 8.70 -6.55
CA LEU A 59 -11.58 8.78 -8.01
C LEU A 59 -11.22 10.20 -8.48
N ALA A 60 -11.81 11.24 -7.89
CA ALA A 60 -11.46 12.62 -8.19
C ALA A 60 -9.97 12.90 -7.89
N LEU A 61 -9.47 12.44 -6.73
CA LEU A 61 -8.06 12.54 -6.35
C LEU A 61 -7.17 11.73 -7.29
N MET A 62 -7.59 10.55 -7.71
CA MET A 62 -6.85 9.71 -8.68
C MET A 62 -6.63 10.47 -9.99
N PHE A 63 -7.68 11.06 -10.56
CA PHE A 63 -7.56 11.86 -11.80
C PHE A 63 -6.72 13.12 -11.59
N PHE A 64 -6.88 13.80 -10.45
CA PHE A 64 -6.06 14.96 -10.11
C PHE A 64 -4.58 14.59 -10.05
N MET A 65 -4.24 13.51 -9.33
CA MET A 65 -2.86 13.02 -9.18
C MET A 65 -2.26 12.55 -10.51
N ALA A 66 -3.05 11.92 -11.38
CA ALA A 66 -2.60 11.46 -12.70
C ALA A 66 -2.17 12.61 -13.63
N ASN A 67 -2.64 13.84 -13.40
CA ASN A 67 -2.24 15.02 -14.16
C ASN A 67 -0.98 15.71 -13.61
N ILE A 68 -0.53 15.36 -12.41
CA ILE A 68 0.67 15.92 -11.79
C ILE A 68 1.91 15.21 -12.35
N ASP A 69 2.99 15.96 -12.59
CA ASP A 69 4.26 15.38 -13.02
C ASP A 69 4.86 14.53 -11.91
N TYR A 70 5.16 13.26 -12.24
CA TYR A 70 5.74 12.30 -11.28
C TYR A 70 7.10 12.76 -10.71
N HIS A 71 7.85 13.65 -11.39
CA HIS A 71 9.09 14.19 -10.86
C HIS A 71 8.89 15.00 -9.57
N ILE A 72 7.70 15.57 -9.37
CA ILE A 72 7.37 16.25 -8.11
C ILE A 72 7.31 15.23 -6.98
N TRP A 73 6.62 14.11 -7.21
CA TRP A 73 6.50 13.01 -6.23
C TRP A 73 7.85 12.37 -5.91
N GLN A 74 8.76 12.32 -6.87
CA GLN A 74 10.11 11.81 -6.67
C GLN A 74 10.90 12.60 -5.61
N LYS A 75 10.68 13.93 -5.51
CA LYS A 75 11.30 14.76 -4.48
C LYS A 75 10.78 14.46 -3.08
N PHE A 76 9.53 14.03 -2.97
CA PHE A 76 8.91 13.68 -1.71
C PHE A 76 9.10 12.22 -1.30
N ALA A 77 9.71 11.38 -2.12
CA ALA A 77 9.86 9.95 -1.87
C ALA A 77 10.57 9.63 -0.54
N VAL A 78 11.72 10.26 -0.28
CA VAL A 78 12.48 10.06 0.96
C VAL A 78 11.79 10.68 2.18
N PRO A 79 11.34 11.96 2.14
CA PRO A 79 10.57 12.54 3.23
C PRO A 79 9.31 11.72 3.58
N ALA A 80 8.55 11.26 2.58
CA ALA A 80 7.36 10.46 2.80
C ALA A 80 7.69 9.14 3.51
N TYR A 81 8.78 8.48 3.11
CA TYR A 81 9.22 7.24 3.74
C TYR A 81 9.62 7.45 5.22
N ILE A 82 10.38 8.51 5.52
CA ILE A 82 10.78 8.86 6.90
C ILE A 82 9.53 9.19 7.72
N THR A 83 8.59 9.98 7.18
CA THR A 83 7.32 10.31 7.85
C THR A 83 6.51 9.05 8.12
N ALA A 84 6.47 8.10 7.18
CA ALA A 84 5.77 6.82 7.38
C ALA A 84 6.39 5.99 8.51
N LEU A 85 7.72 5.96 8.62
CA LEU A 85 8.41 5.32 9.74
C LEU A 85 8.05 5.98 11.07
N MET A 86 8.13 7.31 11.15
CA MET A 86 7.78 8.06 12.36
C MET A 86 6.32 7.84 12.78
N LEU A 87 5.39 7.90 11.84
CA LEU A 87 3.98 7.63 12.11
C LEU A 87 3.72 6.18 12.53
N SER A 88 4.45 5.22 11.97
CA SER A 88 4.36 3.80 12.37
C SER A 88 4.88 3.58 13.79
N VAL A 89 5.92 4.29 14.20
CA VAL A 89 6.38 4.29 15.61
C VAL A 89 5.36 4.99 16.50
N ALA A 90 4.85 6.16 16.09
CA ALA A 90 3.89 6.92 16.87
C ALA A 90 2.62 6.11 17.17
N VAL A 91 2.08 5.37 16.19
CA VAL A 91 0.87 4.56 16.43
C VAL A 91 1.10 3.43 17.42
N LEU A 92 2.30 2.86 17.50
CA LEU A 92 2.62 1.84 18.49
C LEU A 92 2.67 2.41 19.92
N LEU A 93 3.11 3.68 20.05
CA LEU A 93 3.25 4.34 21.35
C LEU A 93 1.92 4.93 21.83
N VAL A 94 1.26 5.72 20.98
CA VAL A 94 0.09 6.56 21.36
C VAL A 94 -1.20 6.21 20.60
N GLY A 95 -1.22 5.16 19.80
CA GLY A 95 -2.38 4.75 19.02
C GLY A 95 -3.51 4.21 19.88
N ASP A 96 -4.75 4.39 19.41
CA ASP A 96 -5.94 3.83 20.02
C ASP A 96 -5.98 2.32 19.81
N GLU A 97 -6.33 1.62 20.89
CA GLU A 97 -6.44 0.17 20.88
C GLU A 97 -7.84 -0.26 20.43
N TYR A 98 -7.91 -0.95 19.29
CA TYR A 98 -9.12 -1.60 18.79
C TYR A 98 -8.85 -3.10 18.62
N ASN A 99 -9.64 -3.93 19.26
CA ASN A 99 -9.53 -5.39 19.20
C ASN A 99 -8.11 -5.89 19.53
N GLY A 100 -7.48 -5.35 20.58
CA GLY A 100 -6.17 -5.79 21.05
C GLY A 100 -4.98 -5.29 20.22
N SER A 101 -5.18 -4.35 19.29
CA SER A 101 -4.06 -3.76 18.53
C SER A 101 -4.21 -2.28 18.26
N LYS A 102 -3.07 -1.57 18.36
CA LYS A 102 -2.98 -0.13 18.12
C LYS A 102 -2.74 0.12 16.64
N ARG A 103 -3.77 0.56 15.91
CA ARG A 103 -3.72 0.74 14.44
C ARG A 103 -4.09 2.14 14.00
N TRP A 104 -4.78 2.89 14.85
CA TRP A 104 -5.38 4.16 14.51
C TRP A 104 -4.83 5.28 15.37
N LEU A 105 -4.64 6.45 14.75
CA LEU A 105 -4.42 7.71 15.44
C LEU A 105 -5.70 8.52 15.32
N SER A 106 -6.36 8.82 16.45
CA SER A 106 -7.59 9.60 16.47
C SER A 106 -7.28 11.07 16.76
N PHE A 107 -7.79 11.92 15.89
CA PHE A 107 -7.72 13.38 16.05
C PHE A 107 -9.15 13.93 16.10
N GLY A 108 -9.79 13.80 17.26
CA GLY A 108 -11.21 14.16 17.42
C GLY A 108 -12.12 13.26 16.57
N PRO A 109 -12.94 13.81 15.66
CA PRO A 109 -13.84 13.01 14.82
C PRO A 109 -13.15 12.28 13.67
N LEU A 110 -11.88 12.57 13.42
CA LEU A 110 -11.09 11.98 12.35
C LEU A 110 -10.16 10.92 12.90
N SER A 111 -10.17 9.75 12.28
CA SER A 111 -9.22 8.68 12.56
C SER A 111 -8.33 8.46 11.33
N PHE A 112 -7.03 8.33 11.55
CA PHE A 112 -6.02 8.12 10.52
C PHE A 112 -5.26 6.82 10.82
N GLN A 113 -5.09 6.00 9.79
CA GLN A 113 -4.31 4.77 9.91
C GLN A 113 -2.94 4.97 9.24
N PRO A 114 -1.84 5.04 10.01
CA PRO A 114 -0.49 5.27 9.46
C PRO A 114 -0.06 4.27 8.42
N SER A 115 -0.48 3.02 8.53
CA SER A 115 -0.13 1.97 7.57
C SER A 115 -0.72 2.19 6.17
N GLU A 116 -1.82 2.95 6.03
CA GLU A 116 -2.35 3.34 4.72
C GLU A 116 -1.40 4.31 4.02
N PHE A 117 -0.89 5.29 4.77
CA PHE A 117 0.13 6.21 4.25
C PHE A 117 1.45 5.48 3.97
N ALA A 118 1.83 4.50 4.80
CA ALA A 118 3.03 3.71 4.63
C ALA A 118 3.08 2.96 3.29
N LYS A 119 1.94 2.42 2.81
CA LYS A 119 1.85 1.77 1.49
C LYS A 119 2.23 2.73 0.37
N ILE A 120 1.69 3.95 0.39
CA ILE A 120 1.97 4.98 -0.62
C ILE A 120 3.43 5.42 -0.55
N ALA A 121 3.93 5.66 0.66
CA ALA A 121 5.31 6.08 0.88
C ALA A 121 6.32 5.03 0.39
N VAL A 122 6.07 3.74 0.64
CA VAL A 122 6.91 2.63 0.15
C VAL A 122 6.89 2.57 -1.38
N ILE A 123 5.74 2.71 -2.02
CA ILE A 123 5.64 2.72 -3.49
C ILE A 123 6.51 3.85 -4.08
N LEU A 124 6.35 5.06 -3.57
CA LEU A 124 7.11 6.23 -4.05
C LEU A 124 8.62 6.06 -3.81
N PHE A 125 8.98 5.62 -2.62
CA PHE A 125 10.38 5.44 -2.23
C PHE A 125 11.08 4.36 -3.06
N LEU A 126 10.48 3.16 -3.16
CA LEU A 126 11.06 2.08 -3.93
C LEU A 126 11.12 2.40 -5.43
N ALA A 127 10.07 2.99 -6.00
CA ALA A 127 10.09 3.43 -7.39
C ALA A 127 11.25 4.39 -7.66
N CYS A 128 11.50 5.33 -6.74
CA CYS A 128 12.63 6.27 -6.83
C CYS A 128 14.00 5.56 -6.73
N VAL A 129 14.18 4.65 -5.76
CA VAL A 129 15.43 3.89 -5.56
C VAL A 129 15.73 3.00 -6.78
N ILE A 130 14.72 2.30 -7.27
CA ILE A 130 14.83 1.39 -8.41
C ILE A 130 15.16 2.17 -9.69
N THR A 131 14.42 3.24 -9.99
CA THR A 131 14.63 4.02 -11.23
C THR A 131 16.00 4.68 -11.28
N LYS A 132 16.51 5.16 -10.15
CA LYS A 132 17.87 5.72 -10.07
C LYS A 132 18.98 4.69 -10.32
N ASN A 133 18.70 3.42 -10.10
CA ASN A 133 19.71 2.37 -10.11
C ASN A 133 19.31 1.14 -10.94
N VAL A 134 18.56 1.33 -12.02
CA VAL A 134 18.05 0.23 -12.88
C VAL A 134 19.15 -0.76 -13.30
N ARG A 135 20.35 -0.26 -13.63
CA ARG A 135 21.47 -1.13 -14.04
C ARG A 135 21.92 -2.09 -12.93
N LYS A 136 21.82 -1.65 -11.65
CA LYS A 136 22.20 -2.47 -10.48
C LYS A 136 21.16 -3.54 -10.15
N MET A 137 19.91 -3.41 -10.64
CA MET A 137 18.85 -4.41 -10.45
C MET A 137 19.17 -5.78 -11.07
N LYS A 138 20.20 -5.87 -11.93
CA LYS A 138 20.73 -7.15 -12.44
C LYS A 138 21.48 -7.97 -11.38
N GLN A 139 21.88 -7.36 -10.27
CA GLN A 139 22.68 -7.98 -9.21
C GLN A 139 21.79 -8.42 -8.05
N MET A 140 21.85 -9.69 -7.67
CA MET A 140 21.08 -10.23 -6.54
C MET A 140 21.30 -9.46 -5.22
N ARG A 141 22.55 -9.05 -4.97
CA ARG A 141 22.91 -8.25 -3.78
C ARG A 141 22.13 -6.94 -3.71
N TYR A 142 21.90 -6.29 -4.87
CA TYR A 142 21.17 -5.04 -4.91
C TYR A 142 19.66 -5.25 -4.75
N LEU A 143 19.11 -6.36 -5.29
CA LEU A 143 17.71 -6.73 -5.04
C LEU A 143 17.46 -6.96 -3.55
N LEU A 144 18.34 -7.71 -2.89
CA LEU A 144 18.27 -7.93 -1.45
C LEU A 144 18.37 -6.62 -0.66
N PHE A 145 19.28 -5.73 -1.06
CA PHE A 145 19.40 -4.40 -0.45
C PHE A 145 18.09 -3.60 -0.56
N VAL A 146 17.45 -3.59 -1.74
CA VAL A 146 16.17 -2.90 -1.95
C VAL A 146 15.06 -3.51 -1.07
N MET A 147 15.03 -4.83 -0.95
CA MET A 147 14.09 -5.51 -0.03
C MET A 147 14.40 -5.19 1.43
N LEU A 148 15.67 -5.12 1.81
CA LEU A 148 16.08 -4.75 3.17
C LEU A 148 15.60 -3.35 3.57
N LEU A 149 15.54 -2.41 2.61
CA LEU A 149 15.06 -1.05 2.88
C LEU A 149 13.61 -0.97 3.32
N ILE A 150 12.78 -1.96 2.99
CA ILE A 150 11.37 -1.97 3.42
C ILE A 150 11.14 -2.73 4.73
N LEU A 151 12.10 -3.54 5.17
CA LEU A 151 11.94 -4.33 6.40
C LEU A 151 11.64 -3.50 7.65
N PRO A 152 12.24 -2.32 7.87
CA PRO A 152 11.91 -1.51 9.04
C PRO A 152 10.42 -1.14 9.10
N ILE A 153 9.84 -0.71 7.98
CA ILE A 153 8.43 -0.34 7.95
C ILE A 153 7.51 -1.56 8.02
N VAL A 154 7.91 -2.67 7.40
CA VAL A 154 7.19 -3.96 7.49
C VAL A 154 7.18 -4.46 8.93
N GLY A 155 8.30 -4.38 9.64
CA GLY A 155 8.40 -4.78 11.05
C GLY A 155 7.54 -3.93 11.97
N LEU A 156 7.61 -2.58 11.83
CA LEU A 156 6.80 -1.66 12.62
C LEU A 156 5.30 -1.84 12.38
N VAL A 157 4.88 -1.94 11.12
CA VAL A 157 3.47 -2.17 10.77
C VAL A 157 3.04 -3.58 11.20
N GLY A 158 3.90 -4.58 11.06
CA GLY A 158 3.63 -5.97 11.44
C GLY A 158 3.36 -6.15 12.93
N ALA A 159 4.00 -5.35 13.78
CA ALA A 159 3.76 -5.35 15.23
C ALA A 159 2.32 -4.98 15.60
N SER A 160 1.62 -4.21 14.75
CA SER A 160 0.22 -3.80 14.98
C SER A 160 -0.77 -4.41 14.00
N ASN A 161 -0.34 -4.76 12.78
CA ASN A 161 -1.20 -5.23 11.70
C ASN A 161 -0.41 -6.12 10.71
N LEU A 162 -0.39 -7.41 11.00
CA LEU A 162 0.32 -8.40 10.18
C LEU A 162 -0.21 -8.43 8.74
N SER A 163 -1.52 -8.35 8.54
CA SER A 163 -2.12 -8.37 7.20
C SER A 163 -1.63 -7.21 6.33
N THR A 164 -1.56 -6.00 6.89
CA THR A 164 -1.04 -4.84 6.15
C THR A 164 0.48 -4.93 5.93
N ALA A 165 1.23 -5.49 6.86
CA ALA A 165 2.66 -5.74 6.68
C ALA A 165 2.94 -6.69 5.50
N ILE A 166 2.14 -7.75 5.37
CA ILE A 166 2.20 -8.69 4.23
C ILE A 166 1.89 -7.95 2.92
N ILE A 167 0.90 -7.06 2.92
CA ILE A 167 0.58 -6.26 1.72
C ILE A 167 1.76 -5.34 1.35
N ILE A 168 2.39 -4.67 2.31
CA ILE A 168 3.56 -3.81 2.07
C ILE A 168 4.73 -4.64 1.51
N LEU A 169 4.97 -5.81 2.07
CA LEU A 169 6.00 -6.73 1.57
C LEU A 169 5.68 -7.17 0.13
N GLY A 170 4.42 -7.50 -0.15
CA GLY A 170 3.94 -7.84 -1.50
C GLY A 170 4.12 -6.71 -2.50
N ILE A 171 3.83 -5.46 -2.12
CA ILE A 171 4.08 -4.27 -2.94
C ILE A 171 5.58 -4.18 -3.30
N GLY A 172 6.46 -4.34 -2.31
CA GLY A 172 7.91 -4.35 -2.54
C GLY A 172 8.34 -5.45 -3.48
N ALA A 173 7.84 -6.67 -3.28
CA ALA A 173 8.13 -7.82 -4.13
C ALA A 173 7.69 -7.58 -5.59
N VAL A 174 6.49 -7.05 -5.82
CA VAL A 174 5.98 -6.74 -7.16
C VAL A 174 6.83 -5.65 -7.84
N LEU A 175 7.19 -4.59 -7.14
CA LEU A 175 8.05 -3.53 -7.70
C LEU A 175 9.44 -4.05 -8.08
N VAL A 176 10.02 -4.91 -7.24
CA VAL A 176 11.31 -5.56 -7.53
C VAL A 176 11.17 -6.53 -8.71
N PHE A 177 10.07 -7.29 -8.79
CA PHE A 177 9.80 -8.19 -9.92
C PHE A 177 9.74 -7.45 -11.25
N VAL A 178 8.93 -6.40 -11.32
CA VAL A 178 8.78 -5.60 -12.55
C VAL A 178 10.12 -4.96 -12.99
N ALA A 179 10.96 -4.61 -12.01
CA ALA A 179 12.25 -3.98 -12.28
C ALA A 179 13.39 -4.98 -12.53
N SER A 180 13.21 -6.25 -12.17
CA SER A 180 14.25 -7.27 -12.29
C SER A 180 14.26 -7.90 -13.70
N PRO A 181 15.41 -7.91 -14.40
CA PRO A 181 15.52 -8.54 -15.71
C PRO A 181 15.65 -10.07 -15.64
N LYS A 182 15.80 -10.67 -14.45
CA LYS A 182 16.04 -12.10 -14.26
C LYS A 182 14.98 -12.71 -13.34
N TYR A 183 14.00 -13.40 -13.91
CA TYR A 183 12.92 -14.07 -13.16
C TYR A 183 13.42 -15.08 -12.11
N ALA A 184 14.52 -15.80 -12.39
CA ALA A 184 15.07 -16.76 -11.44
C ALA A 184 15.47 -16.12 -10.11
N GLN A 185 16.05 -14.92 -10.14
CA GLN A 185 16.42 -14.20 -8.91
C GLN A 185 15.19 -13.82 -8.08
N PHE A 186 14.11 -13.45 -8.75
CA PHE A 186 12.85 -13.12 -8.10
C PHE A 186 12.21 -14.38 -7.47
N VAL A 187 12.19 -15.50 -8.19
CA VAL A 187 11.67 -16.78 -7.67
C VAL A 187 12.40 -17.17 -6.38
N TRP A 188 13.73 -17.09 -6.37
CA TRP A 188 14.52 -17.36 -5.16
C TRP A 188 14.19 -16.40 -4.01
N LEU A 189 13.96 -15.13 -4.30
CA LEU A 189 13.58 -14.13 -3.30
C LEU A 189 12.19 -14.43 -2.73
N CYS A 190 11.23 -14.82 -3.56
CA CYS A 190 9.88 -15.21 -3.12
C CYS A 190 9.91 -16.50 -2.29
N VAL A 191 10.65 -17.53 -2.72
CA VAL A 191 10.77 -18.79 -2.00
C VAL A 191 11.43 -18.59 -0.63
N SER A 192 12.51 -17.80 -0.56
CA SER A 192 13.16 -17.48 0.71
C SER A 192 12.27 -16.65 1.64
N GLY A 193 11.53 -15.68 1.11
CA GLY A 193 10.57 -14.87 1.86
C GLY A 193 9.39 -15.69 2.39
N ALA A 194 8.83 -16.57 1.56
CA ALA A 194 7.76 -17.48 1.95
C ALA A 194 8.24 -18.49 3.01
N GLY A 195 9.45 -19.02 2.85
CA GLY A 195 10.06 -19.90 3.85
C GLY A 195 10.26 -19.22 5.20
N PHE A 196 10.77 -17.99 5.21
CA PHE A 196 10.92 -17.19 6.42
C PHE A 196 9.57 -16.91 7.10
N MET A 197 8.55 -16.53 6.31
CA MET A 197 7.20 -16.32 6.81
C MET A 197 6.60 -17.60 7.39
N GLY A 198 6.79 -18.74 6.72
CA GLY A 198 6.33 -20.04 7.21
C GLY A 198 6.96 -20.42 8.54
N ILE A 199 8.27 -20.21 8.70
CA ILE A 199 8.98 -20.44 9.96
C ILE A 199 8.44 -19.51 11.05
N PHE A 200 8.24 -18.23 10.74
CA PHE A 200 7.72 -17.25 11.69
C PHE A 200 6.32 -17.63 12.18
N LEU A 201 5.42 -18.00 11.27
CA LEU A 201 4.06 -18.46 11.62
C LEU A 201 4.07 -19.76 12.42
N ALA A 202 4.96 -20.70 12.10
CA ALA A 202 5.11 -21.94 12.84
C ALA A 202 5.60 -21.69 14.28
N LEU A 203 6.51 -20.74 14.47
CA LEU A 203 7.00 -20.36 15.81
C LEU A 203 5.92 -19.62 16.63
N GLU A 204 5.07 -18.83 16.00
CA GLU A 204 3.98 -18.11 16.67
C GLU A 204 2.81 -19.05 17.04
N SER A 205 2.58 -20.09 16.24
CA SER A 205 1.57 -21.14 16.53
C SER A 205 1.90 -21.98 17.77
N TYR A 206 3.14 -21.93 18.29
CA TYR A 206 3.57 -22.61 19.51
C TYR A 206 3.36 -21.79 20.80
N ARG A 207 2.85 -20.57 20.70
CA ARG A 207 2.46 -19.71 21.84
C ARG A 207 0.97 -19.69 22.03
#